data_622a24995e35c4a6fc7400514b02982f
#
_entry.id   622a24995e35c4a6fc7400514b02982f
#
_cell.length_a   1.000
_cell.length_b   1.000
_cell.length_c   1.000
_cell.angle_alpha   90.00
_cell.angle_beta   90.00
_cell.angle_gamma   90.00
#
_symmetry.space_group_name_H-M   'P 1'
#
loop_
_entity.id
_entity.type
_entity.pdbx_description
1 polymer ?
#
loop_
_entity_poly.entity_id
_entity_poly.type
_entity_poly.pdbx_seq_one_letter_code
_entity_poly.pdbx_strand_id
1 'polypeptide(L)'
;VNPQTSMSRFLPKNFDPSKPLALIAGQGQYPALLAQRARAAGIPLRLIELGGETSNELVNDFPPEERTTVKVGQVGKLLKELKNFDSGYAVMVGQVTPGKLFRGLLPDLKAIRMLAGLDRKNAETIFGAIADEIENAGVHLLDARVFMDEDLADEGVMAKGKDKIEPRHLEHGIEIARENARLDVGQGVVVSRGTVLAIEAFEGTNAMIERAGTFGAKNCLFVKLGKPDQDTRFDVPVFGLHTLQAMTKAGIGSAALKCGSVLLLDKPKLLIEAKKHRIGIRGF
;
A
#
# COMPACT_ATOMS: atom_id res chain seq x y z
N VAL A 1 -25.79 16.84 -10.62
CA VAL A 1 -25.44 16.98 -9.21
C VAL A 1 -23.93 16.99 -9.16
N ASN A 2 -23.34 18.16 -8.91
CA ASN A 2 -21.89 18.33 -8.76
C ASN A 2 -21.49 17.67 -7.43
N PRO A 3 -20.69 16.59 -7.38
CA PRO A 3 -20.09 16.19 -6.13
C PRO A 3 -18.96 17.22 -5.91
N GLN A 4 -19.10 18.09 -4.94
CA GLN A 4 -17.96 18.76 -4.32
C GLN A 4 -17.04 17.63 -3.86
N THR A 5 -15.99 17.38 -4.65
CA THR A 5 -14.93 16.43 -4.27
C THR A 5 -14.27 17.06 -3.07
N SER A 6 -14.64 16.63 -1.87
CA SER A 6 -13.99 17.09 -0.66
C SER A 6 -12.52 16.71 -0.76
N MET A 7 -11.64 17.65 -0.49
CA MET A 7 -10.20 17.40 -0.43
C MET A 7 -9.95 16.26 0.56
N SER A 8 -8.98 15.40 0.24
CA SER A 8 -8.64 14.26 1.09
C SER A 8 -8.34 14.68 2.53
N ARG A 9 -8.88 13.94 3.50
CA ARG A 9 -8.66 14.17 4.94
C ARG A 9 -7.21 13.94 5.40
N PHE A 10 -6.39 13.31 4.54
CA PHE A 10 -4.98 13.03 4.78
C PHE A 10 -4.06 14.16 4.32
N LEU A 11 -4.61 15.21 3.73
CA LEU A 11 -3.83 16.39 3.37
C LEU A 11 -3.51 17.25 4.61
N PRO A 12 -2.33 17.87 4.67
CA PRO A 12 -2.01 18.81 5.73
C PRO A 12 -2.94 20.04 5.67
N LYS A 13 -3.19 20.66 6.83
CA LYS A 13 -4.10 21.82 6.93
C LYS A 13 -3.71 23.00 6.05
N ASN A 14 -2.43 23.15 5.77
CA ASN A 14 -1.84 24.20 4.95
C ASN A 14 -1.46 23.71 3.53
N PHE A 15 -2.12 22.66 3.03
CA PHE A 15 -1.89 22.15 1.70
C PHE A 15 -2.24 23.21 0.64
N ASP A 16 -1.29 23.49 -0.25
CA ASP A 16 -1.48 24.39 -1.37
C ASP A 16 -1.73 23.60 -2.67
N PRO A 17 -2.97 23.53 -3.17
CA PRO A 17 -3.31 22.74 -4.34
C PRO A 17 -2.73 23.27 -5.65
N SER A 18 -2.16 24.48 -5.66
CA SER A 18 -1.50 25.04 -6.85
C SER A 18 -0.10 24.50 -7.07
N LYS A 19 0.54 23.95 -6.02
CA LYS A 19 1.87 23.36 -6.10
C LYS A 19 1.84 21.96 -6.68
N PRO A 20 2.81 21.60 -7.55
CA PRO A 20 2.90 20.24 -8.08
C PRO A 20 3.11 19.19 -6.99
N LEU A 21 2.39 18.09 -7.13
CA LEU A 21 2.57 16.87 -6.35
C LEU A 21 3.43 15.87 -7.15
N ALA A 22 4.61 15.53 -6.65
CA ALA A 22 5.43 14.49 -7.24
C ALA A 22 4.93 13.11 -6.82
N LEU A 23 4.50 12.30 -7.79
CA LEU A 23 4.13 10.90 -7.62
C LEU A 23 5.36 10.03 -7.83
N ILE A 24 5.95 9.51 -6.75
CA ILE A 24 7.04 8.52 -6.79
C ILE A 24 6.39 7.15 -6.87
N ALA A 25 6.39 6.58 -8.08
CA ALA A 25 5.57 5.43 -8.43
C ALA A 25 6.35 4.12 -8.49
N GLY A 26 5.99 3.16 -7.63
CA GLY A 26 6.39 1.76 -7.73
C GLY A 26 5.44 0.94 -8.60
N GLN A 27 5.42 -0.37 -8.35
CA GLN A 27 4.59 -1.35 -9.06
C GLN A 27 3.13 -1.35 -8.58
N GLY A 28 2.27 -1.96 -9.40
CA GLY A 28 0.88 -2.25 -9.09
C GLY A 28 -0.10 -1.18 -9.53
N GLN A 29 -1.35 -1.35 -9.14
CA GLN A 29 -2.45 -0.45 -9.54
C GLN A 29 -2.53 0.82 -8.69
N TYR A 30 -1.92 0.82 -7.50
CA TYR A 30 -2.04 1.91 -6.55
C TYR A 30 -1.58 3.26 -7.13
N PRO A 31 -0.39 3.38 -7.77
CA PRO A 31 0.05 4.65 -8.35
C PRO A 31 -0.92 5.20 -9.40
N ALA A 32 -1.48 4.35 -10.25
CA ALA A 32 -2.42 4.76 -11.28
C ALA A 32 -3.76 5.27 -10.69
N LEU A 33 -4.29 4.57 -9.68
CA LEU A 33 -5.51 4.98 -8.99
C LEU A 33 -5.32 6.32 -8.27
N LEU A 34 -4.20 6.50 -7.57
CA LEU A 34 -3.88 7.76 -6.90
C LEU A 34 -3.73 8.90 -7.91
N ALA A 35 -3.03 8.68 -9.02
CA ALA A 35 -2.88 9.68 -10.08
C ALA A 35 -4.24 10.11 -10.65
N GLN A 36 -5.12 9.16 -10.94
CA GLN A 36 -6.47 9.44 -11.42
C GLN A 36 -7.26 10.33 -10.45
N ARG A 37 -7.22 10.01 -9.15
CA ARG A 37 -7.96 10.73 -8.11
C ARG A 37 -7.39 12.11 -7.84
N ALA A 38 -6.06 12.24 -7.78
CA ALA A 38 -5.41 13.52 -7.60
C ALA A 38 -5.72 14.48 -8.78
N ARG A 39 -5.70 13.95 -10.02
CA ARG A 39 -6.14 14.73 -11.21
C ARG A 39 -7.61 15.11 -11.13
N ALA A 40 -8.48 14.21 -10.70
CA ALA A 40 -9.90 14.53 -10.49
C ALA A 40 -10.11 15.62 -9.43
N ALA A 41 -9.21 15.74 -8.46
CA ALA A 41 -9.18 16.80 -7.46
C ALA A 41 -8.50 18.10 -7.96
N GLY A 42 -8.05 18.15 -9.23
CA GLY A 42 -7.42 19.33 -9.84
C GLY A 42 -5.96 19.55 -9.42
N ILE A 43 -5.28 18.55 -8.89
CA ILE A 43 -3.89 18.66 -8.42
C ILE A 43 -2.93 18.47 -9.60
N PRO A 44 -2.00 19.42 -9.87
CA PRO A 44 -0.96 19.25 -10.88
C PRO A 44 0.01 18.13 -10.43
N LEU A 45 0.20 17.12 -11.28
CA LEU A 45 1.05 15.97 -10.99
C LEU A 45 2.37 16.03 -11.77
N ARG A 46 3.41 15.47 -11.15
CA ARG A 46 4.69 15.15 -11.78
C ARG A 46 5.03 13.69 -11.47
N LEU A 47 5.37 12.91 -12.47
CA LEU A 47 5.71 11.49 -12.29
C LEU A 47 7.22 11.30 -12.12
N ILE A 48 7.61 10.68 -11.04
CA ILE A 48 8.94 10.10 -10.87
C ILE A 48 8.78 8.58 -10.95
N GLU A 49 9.00 8.05 -12.16
CA GLU A 49 8.97 6.61 -12.35
C GLU A 49 10.20 5.94 -11.72
N LEU A 50 9.99 4.83 -11.03
CA LEU A 50 11.07 3.96 -10.60
C LEU A 50 11.37 2.97 -11.74
N GLY A 51 12.51 3.16 -12.41
CA GLY A 51 12.88 2.43 -13.61
C GLY A 51 12.78 0.92 -13.46
N GLY A 52 11.94 0.29 -14.27
CA GLY A 52 11.65 -1.14 -14.25
C GLY A 52 10.74 -1.59 -13.09
N GLU A 53 10.10 -0.65 -12.38
CA GLU A 53 9.06 -0.90 -11.37
C GLU A 53 7.72 -0.32 -11.81
N THR A 54 7.69 0.96 -12.20
CA THR A 54 6.48 1.65 -12.65
C THR A 54 5.95 1.03 -13.94
N SER A 55 4.63 0.86 -14.04
CA SER A 55 4.01 0.31 -15.25
C SER A 55 4.15 1.26 -16.44
N ASN A 56 4.38 0.71 -17.63
CA ASN A 56 4.46 1.49 -18.86
C ASN A 56 3.16 2.25 -19.15
N GLU A 57 2.02 1.72 -18.75
CA GLU A 57 0.72 2.38 -18.91
C GLU A 57 0.69 3.70 -18.14
N LEU A 58 1.10 3.69 -16.86
CA LEU A 58 1.17 4.91 -16.07
C LEU A 58 2.20 5.90 -16.63
N VAL A 59 3.38 5.41 -17.04
CA VAL A 59 4.43 6.26 -17.63
C VAL A 59 3.91 6.98 -18.88
N ASN A 60 3.20 6.27 -19.75
CA ASN A 60 2.66 6.82 -21.00
C ASN A 60 1.47 7.79 -20.78
N ASP A 61 0.85 7.76 -19.60
CA ASP A 61 -0.25 8.66 -19.22
C ASP A 61 0.25 10.07 -18.80
N PHE A 62 1.57 10.25 -18.71
CA PHE A 62 2.20 11.55 -18.43
C PHE A 62 2.98 12.06 -19.65
N PRO A 63 2.84 13.35 -20.02
CA PRO A 63 3.67 13.95 -21.07
C PRO A 63 5.15 13.95 -20.66
N PRO A 64 6.09 13.94 -21.64
CA PRO A 64 7.52 13.84 -21.36
C PRO A 64 8.07 14.90 -20.40
N GLU A 65 7.54 16.11 -20.44
CA GLU A 65 7.91 17.23 -19.58
C GLU A 65 7.42 17.11 -18.13
N GLU A 66 6.45 16.23 -17.89
CA GLU A 66 5.86 15.99 -16.56
C GLU A 66 6.34 14.69 -15.92
N ARG A 67 7.29 14.01 -16.55
CA ARG A 67 7.83 12.73 -16.04
C ARG A 67 9.35 12.65 -16.09
N THR A 68 9.89 11.87 -15.20
CA THR A 68 11.32 11.52 -15.18
C THR A 68 11.53 10.11 -14.67
N THR A 69 12.66 9.48 -15.06
CA THR A 69 13.02 8.14 -14.61
C THR A 69 14.12 8.21 -13.56
N VAL A 70 13.91 7.57 -12.41
CA VAL A 70 14.91 7.38 -11.36
C VAL A 70 15.05 5.87 -11.10
N LYS A 71 16.27 5.37 -11.02
CA LYS A 71 16.49 3.96 -10.65
C LYS A 71 16.41 3.80 -9.13
N VAL A 72 15.93 2.64 -8.69
CA VAL A 72 15.96 2.29 -7.25
C VAL A 72 17.41 2.40 -6.75
N GLY A 73 17.60 3.16 -5.66
CA GLY A 73 18.94 3.47 -5.12
C GLY A 73 19.57 4.80 -5.57
N GLN A 74 18.95 5.54 -6.49
CA GLN A 74 19.42 6.88 -6.90
C GLN A 74 18.76 7.99 -6.10
N VAL A 75 19.03 8.05 -4.79
CA VAL A 75 18.41 9.03 -3.86
C VAL A 75 18.80 10.47 -4.22
N GLY A 76 20.07 10.73 -4.53
CA GLY A 76 20.50 12.06 -4.94
C GLY A 76 19.85 12.53 -6.25
N LYS A 77 19.62 11.61 -7.22
CA LYS A 77 18.89 11.92 -8.43
C LYS A 77 17.41 12.19 -8.10
N LEU A 78 16.77 11.39 -7.25
CA LEU A 78 15.40 11.61 -6.79
C LEU A 78 15.22 13.03 -6.25
N LEU A 79 16.07 13.45 -5.31
CA LEU A 79 16.02 14.78 -4.70
C LEU A 79 16.22 15.91 -5.73
N LYS A 80 17.13 15.69 -6.71
CA LYS A 80 17.33 16.63 -7.81
C LYS A 80 16.09 16.78 -8.67
N GLU A 81 15.43 15.67 -9.02
CA GLU A 81 14.22 15.72 -9.87
C GLU A 81 13.02 16.33 -9.14
N LEU A 82 12.86 16.10 -7.83
CA LEU A 82 11.87 16.79 -7.01
C LEU A 82 12.03 18.32 -7.07
N LYS A 83 13.29 18.78 -7.01
CA LYS A 83 13.61 20.21 -7.15
C LYS A 83 13.39 20.73 -8.56
N ASN A 84 13.76 19.96 -9.60
CA ASN A 84 13.55 20.34 -11.00
C ASN A 84 12.06 20.53 -11.35
N PHE A 85 11.19 19.71 -10.73
CA PHE A 85 9.73 19.80 -10.88
C PHE A 85 9.10 20.90 -10.02
N ASP A 86 9.88 21.61 -9.22
CA ASP A 86 9.38 22.59 -8.24
C ASP A 86 8.26 22.00 -7.35
N SER A 87 8.42 20.73 -6.98
CA SER A 87 7.41 19.99 -6.24
C SER A 87 7.35 20.50 -4.81
N GLY A 88 6.18 21.01 -4.38
CA GLY A 88 5.95 21.36 -2.98
C GLY A 88 5.66 20.14 -2.12
N TYR A 89 5.15 19.09 -2.76
CA TYR A 89 4.73 17.85 -2.13
C TYR A 89 5.19 16.64 -2.91
N ALA A 90 5.37 15.52 -2.21
CA ALA A 90 5.60 14.22 -2.82
C ALA A 90 4.72 13.15 -2.16
N VAL A 91 4.44 12.07 -2.89
CA VAL A 91 3.79 10.87 -2.36
C VAL A 91 4.51 9.63 -2.90
N MET A 92 4.80 8.66 -2.04
CA MET A 92 5.42 7.39 -2.41
C MET A 92 4.37 6.28 -2.37
N VAL A 93 4.08 5.66 -3.50
CA VAL A 93 3.08 4.59 -3.59
C VAL A 93 3.48 3.50 -4.57
N GLY A 94 2.98 2.29 -4.31
CA GLY A 94 3.30 1.10 -5.10
C GLY A 94 4.42 0.29 -4.47
N GLN A 95 4.59 -0.93 -4.96
CA GLN A 95 5.61 -1.85 -4.46
C GLN A 95 6.93 -1.67 -5.18
N VAL A 96 8.02 -1.96 -4.49
CA VAL A 96 9.36 -2.12 -5.08
C VAL A 96 9.79 -3.56 -4.88
N THR A 97 10.32 -4.20 -5.94
CA THR A 97 10.78 -5.58 -5.87
C THR A 97 11.83 -5.73 -4.76
N PRO A 98 11.61 -6.58 -3.73
CA PRO A 98 12.56 -6.74 -2.62
C PRO A 98 13.97 -7.10 -3.10
N GLY A 99 14.09 -7.92 -4.13
CA GLY A 99 15.37 -8.28 -4.73
C GLY A 99 16.15 -7.09 -5.27
N LYS A 100 15.48 -6.06 -5.74
CA LYS A 100 16.13 -4.82 -6.22
C LYS A 100 16.56 -3.90 -5.08
N LEU A 101 15.95 -4.00 -3.90
CA LEU A 101 16.40 -3.28 -2.70
C LEU A 101 17.70 -3.85 -2.13
N PHE A 102 17.98 -5.16 -2.35
CA PHE A 102 19.11 -5.84 -1.72
C PHE A 102 20.16 -6.36 -2.71
N ARG A 103 19.82 -6.51 -4.01
CA ARG A 103 20.70 -7.04 -5.05
C ARG A 103 20.55 -6.23 -6.34
N GLY A 104 21.68 -5.76 -6.90
CA GLY A 104 21.67 -5.05 -8.18
C GLY A 104 21.38 -3.56 -8.10
N LEU A 105 21.37 -2.98 -6.91
CA LEU A 105 21.38 -1.52 -6.74
C LEU A 105 22.69 -0.96 -7.27
N LEU A 106 22.58 0.11 -8.07
CA LEU A 106 23.67 1.04 -8.32
C LEU A 106 23.40 2.29 -7.50
N PRO A 107 23.67 2.27 -6.17
CA PRO A 107 23.36 3.39 -5.31
C PRO A 107 24.28 4.56 -5.68
N ASP A 108 23.72 5.77 -5.71
CA ASP A 108 24.52 6.98 -5.81
C ASP A 108 25.20 7.31 -4.46
N LEU A 109 26.10 8.29 -4.47
CA LEU A 109 26.86 8.68 -3.26
C LEU A 109 25.95 9.08 -2.10
N LYS A 110 24.77 9.67 -2.38
CA LYS A 110 23.81 10.06 -1.35
C LYS A 110 23.20 8.83 -0.71
N ALA A 111 22.76 7.85 -1.51
CA ALA A 111 22.22 6.58 -1.03
C ALA A 111 23.26 5.79 -0.23
N ILE A 112 24.53 5.74 -0.68
CA ILE A 112 25.61 5.06 0.06
C ILE A 112 25.78 5.67 1.45
N ARG A 113 25.85 6.99 1.56
CA ARG A 113 25.99 7.69 2.85
C ARG A 113 24.78 7.45 3.76
N MET A 114 23.56 7.55 3.21
CA MET A 114 22.33 7.28 3.94
C MET A 114 22.32 5.85 4.49
N LEU A 115 22.58 4.83 3.64
CA LEU A 115 22.61 3.43 4.03
C LEU A 115 23.72 3.08 5.03
N ALA A 116 24.84 3.79 5.00
CA ALA A 116 25.93 3.60 5.96
C ALA A 116 25.55 4.04 7.39
N GLY A 117 24.59 4.97 7.52
CA GLY A 117 24.07 5.45 8.80
C GLY A 117 22.96 4.61 9.42
N LEU A 118 22.49 3.55 8.72
CA LEU A 118 21.39 2.71 9.21
C LEU A 118 21.90 1.50 10.01
N ASP A 119 21.45 1.36 11.25
CA ASP A 119 21.72 0.19 12.11
C ASP A 119 21.09 -1.10 11.55
N ARG A 120 19.88 -0.98 11.00
CA ARG A 120 19.16 -2.06 10.31
C ARG A 120 18.92 -1.66 8.86
N LYS A 121 19.00 -2.64 7.95
CA LYS A 121 18.78 -2.43 6.50
C LYS A 121 17.58 -3.24 6.03
N ASN A 122 16.43 -3.04 6.65
CA ASN A 122 15.16 -3.57 6.18
C ASN A 122 14.42 -2.52 5.31
N ALA A 123 13.32 -2.89 4.68
CA ALA A 123 12.57 -1.99 3.80
C ALA A 123 12.09 -0.74 4.55
N GLU A 124 11.60 -0.91 5.77
CA GLU A 124 11.07 0.19 6.60
C GLU A 124 12.13 1.25 6.91
N THR A 125 13.31 0.84 7.38
CA THR A 125 14.39 1.78 7.70
C THR A 125 14.96 2.47 6.47
N ILE A 126 15.03 1.77 5.32
CA ILE A 126 15.49 2.34 4.05
C ILE A 126 14.49 3.38 3.54
N PHE A 127 13.20 3.04 3.49
CA PHE A 127 12.16 3.99 3.03
C PHE A 127 11.96 5.14 4.00
N GLY A 128 12.08 4.92 5.31
CA GLY A 128 12.08 5.98 6.32
C GLY A 128 13.21 6.98 6.09
N ALA A 129 14.43 6.49 5.87
CA ALA A 129 15.57 7.38 5.58
C ALA A 129 15.39 8.14 4.25
N ILE A 130 14.78 7.53 3.21
CA ILE A 130 14.45 8.23 1.97
C ILE A 130 13.40 9.31 2.24
N ALA A 131 12.37 9.01 3.04
CA ALA A 131 11.33 9.95 3.43
C ALA A 131 11.93 11.17 4.14
N ASP A 132 12.84 10.96 5.09
CA ASP A 132 13.52 12.02 5.82
C ASP A 132 14.42 12.87 4.91
N GLU A 133 15.09 12.27 3.91
CA GLU A 133 15.86 13.01 2.93
C GLU A 133 15.00 13.88 2.00
N ILE A 134 13.78 13.43 1.66
CA ILE A 134 12.80 14.21 0.89
C ILE A 134 12.35 15.44 1.72
N GLU A 135 11.99 15.24 2.98
CA GLU A 135 11.61 16.32 3.89
C GLU A 135 12.77 17.31 4.11
N ASN A 136 13.99 16.82 4.32
CA ASN A 136 15.20 17.67 4.45
C ASN A 136 15.50 18.47 3.18
N ALA A 137 15.05 18.02 2.01
CA ALA A 137 15.17 18.75 0.76
C ALA A 137 14.09 19.85 0.59
N GLY A 138 13.18 19.99 1.55
CA GLY A 138 12.11 20.99 1.57
C GLY A 138 10.85 20.57 0.79
N VAL A 139 10.70 19.28 0.46
CA VAL A 139 9.51 18.71 -0.16
C VAL A 139 8.72 17.95 0.90
N HIS A 140 7.46 18.34 1.11
CA HIS A 140 6.64 17.67 2.12
C HIS A 140 6.11 16.33 1.62
N LEU A 141 6.52 15.22 2.28
CA LEU A 141 6.10 13.87 1.91
C LEU A 141 4.74 13.56 2.56
N LEU A 142 3.72 13.44 1.72
CA LEU A 142 2.34 13.21 2.15
C LEU A 142 2.13 11.76 2.61
N ASP A 143 1.10 11.57 3.44
CA ASP A 143 0.53 10.25 3.74
C ASP A 143 0.12 9.56 2.42
N ALA A 144 0.54 8.33 2.22
CA ALA A 144 0.26 7.60 0.98
C ALA A 144 -1.25 7.35 0.76
N ARG A 145 -2.09 7.51 1.78
CA ARG A 145 -3.56 7.40 1.67
C ARG A 145 -4.23 8.65 1.10
N VAL A 146 -3.48 9.73 0.81
CA VAL A 146 -4.06 10.96 0.21
C VAL A 146 -4.84 10.61 -1.06
N PHE A 147 -6.02 11.21 -1.21
CA PHE A 147 -6.96 10.98 -2.30
C PHE A 147 -7.55 9.56 -2.38
N MET A 148 -7.25 8.68 -1.41
CA MET A 148 -7.76 7.30 -1.35
C MET A 148 -8.78 7.09 -0.22
N ASP A 149 -9.41 8.16 0.25
CA ASP A 149 -10.34 8.15 1.39
C ASP A 149 -11.47 7.16 1.23
N GLU A 150 -12.05 7.05 0.02
CA GLU A 150 -13.16 6.18 -0.31
C GLU A 150 -12.75 4.70 -0.48
N ASP A 151 -11.44 4.44 -0.64
CA ASP A 151 -10.93 3.08 -0.78
C ASP A 151 -10.54 2.44 0.55
N LEU A 152 -10.62 3.16 1.64
CA LEU A 152 -10.41 2.56 2.96
C LEU A 152 -11.51 1.58 3.32
N ALA A 153 -11.14 0.56 4.12
CA ALA A 153 -12.10 -0.37 4.67
C ALA A 153 -13.14 0.35 5.53
N ASP A 154 -14.42 0.15 5.21
CA ASP A 154 -15.53 0.64 6.02
C ASP A 154 -15.82 -0.31 7.17
N GLU A 155 -16.49 0.18 8.21
CA GLU A 155 -16.99 -0.64 9.30
C GLU A 155 -18.11 -1.56 8.85
N GLY A 156 -18.16 -2.77 9.39
CA GLY A 156 -19.22 -3.73 9.11
C GLY A 156 -19.04 -4.51 7.82
N VAL A 157 -20.13 -4.97 7.23
CA VAL A 157 -20.11 -5.90 6.08
C VAL A 157 -20.07 -5.12 4.77
N MET A 158 -18.96 -5.19 4.04
CA MET A 158 -18.78 -4.60 2.70
C MET A 158 -19.19 -5.57 1.58
N ALA A 159 -18.94 -6.86 1.75
CA ALA A 159 -19.43 -7.90 0.85
C ALA A 159 -19.90 -9.13 1.64
N LYS A 160 -21.06 -9.68 1.26
CA LYS A 160 -21.57 -10.93 1.86
C LYS A 160 -20.90 -12.13 1.19
N GLY A 161 -20.38 -13.07 1.99
CA GLY A 161 -19.80 -14.34 1.56
C GLY A 161 -20.68 -15.53 1.89
N LYS A 162 -20.19 -16.72 1.54
CA LYS A 162 -20.86 -18.00 1.87
C LYS A 162 -20.63 -18.44 3.33
N ASP A 163 -19.51 -18.06 3.91
CA ASP A 163 -19.09 -18.50 5.24
C ASP A 163 -19.55 -17.52 6.31
N LYS A 164 -20.11 -18.05 7.40
CA LYS A 164 -20.47 -17.26 8.57
C LYS A 164 -19.26 -17.15 9.49
N ILE A 165 -18.79 -15.94 9.71
CA ILE A 165 -17.69 -15.69 10.67
C ILE A 165 -18.30 -15.61 12.06
N GLU A 166 -17.88 -16.50 12.96
CA GLU A 166 -18.24 -16.42 14.37
C GLU A 166 -17.43 -15.31 15.06
N PRO A 167 -18.06 -14.47 15.90
CA PRO A 167 -17.38 -13.34 16.57
C PRO A 167 -16.11 -13.75 17.30
N ARG A 168 -16.12 -14.85 18.05
CA ARG A 168 -14.96 -15.37 18.78
C ARG A 168 -13.76 -15.73 17.88
N HIS A 169 -14.03 -16.22 16.65
CA HIS A 169 -12.94 -16.55 15.69
C HIS A 169 -12.38 -15.28 15.05
N LEU A 170 -13.23 -14.27 14.84
CA LEU A 170 -12.79 -12.96 14.38
C LEU A 170 -11.90 -12.28 15.44
N GLU A 171 -12.35 -12.24 16.69
CA GLU A 171 -11.61 -11.65 17.81
C GLU A 171 -10.23 -12.30 17.97
N HIS A 172 -10.19 -13.65 17.97
CA HIS A 172 -8.93 -14.39 18.03
C HIS A 172 -8.01 -14.06 16.83
N GLY A 173 -8.55 -14.03 15.61
CA GLY A 173 -7.78 -13.66 14.42
C GLY A 173 -7.23 -12.25 14.49
N ILE A 174 -8.01 -11.29 15.01
CA ILE A 174 -7.57 -9.90 15.22
C ILE A 174 -6.45 -9.83 16.27
N GLU A 175 -6.58 -10.56 17.37
CA GLU A 175 -5.55 -10.62 18.40
C GLU A 175 -4.21 -11.12 17.85
N ILE A 176 -4.22 -12.25 17.15
CA ILE A 176 -3.01 -12.82 16.54
C ILE A 176 -2.41 -11.88 15.49
N ALA A 177 -3.25 -11.28 14.62
CA ALA A 177 -2.77 -10.34 13.62
C ALA A 177 -2.14 -9.09 14.27
N ARG A 178 -2.70 -8.61 15.39
CA ARG A 178 -2.18 -7.47 16.14
C ARG A 178 -0.81 -7.77 16.75
N GLU A 179 -0.66 -8.95 17.39
CA GLU A 179 0.62 -9.35 17.97
C GLU A 179 1.69 -9.58 16.89
N ASN A 180 1.32 -10.17 15.76
CA ASN A 180 2.22 -10.33 14.62
C ASN A 180 2.72 -8.98 14.09
N ALA A 181 1.82 -8.01 13.97
CA ALA A 181 2.14 -6.65 13.53
C ALA A 181 3.01 -5.91 14.56
N ARG A 182 2.73 -6.07 15.86
CA ARG A 182 3.53 -5.48 16.96
C ARG A 182 4.97 -6.00 16.97
N LEU A 183 5.17 -7.27 16.60
CA LEU A 183 6.50 -7.90 16.50
C LEU A 183 7.23 -7.54 15.19
N ASP A 184 6.64 -6.73 14.32
CA ASP A 184 7.20 -6.36 13.01
C ASP A 184 7.50 -7.58 12.11
N VAL A 185 6.68 -8.64 12.21
CA VAL A 185 6.84 -9.85 11.38
C VAL A 185 5.99 -9.77 10.13
N GLY A 186 4.70 -9.37 10.26
CA GLY A 186 3.78 -9.22 9.15
C GLY A 186 2.43 -8.66 9.61
N GLN A 187 1.50 -8.48 8.67
CA GLN A 187 0.24 -7.75 8.87
C GLN A 187 -1.01 -8.61 8.65
N GLY A 188 -0.83 -9.88 8.33
CA GLY A 188 -1.90 -10.80 7.98
C GLY A 188 -1.84 -12.14 8.70
N VAL A 189 -3.02 -12.74 8.93
CA VAL A 189 -3.15 -14.09 9.49
C VAL A 189 -4.35 -14.80 8.86
N VAL A 190 -4.25 -16.11 8.68
CA VAL A 190 -5.39 -16.96 8.32
C VAL A 190 -5.72 -17.87 9.50
N VAL A 191 -6.98 -17.81 9.93
CA VAL A 191 -7.50 -18.66 11.00
C VAL A 191 -8.68 -19.50 10.50
N SER A 192 -8.87 -20.68 11.08
CA SER A 192 -10.03 -21.54 10.87
C SER A 192 -10.53 -22.06 12.19
N ARG A 193 -11.79 -21.75 12.55
CA ARG A 193 -12.46 -22.25 13.76
C ARG A 193 -11.64 -22.05 15.04
N GLY A 194 -10.92 -20.93 15.14
CA GLY A 194 -10.05 -20.63 16.29
C GLY A 194 -8.63 -21.21 16.21
N THR A 195 -8.30 -21.93 15.13
CA THR A 195 -6.92 -22.40 14.90
C THR A 195 -6.21 -21.48 13.91
N VAL A 196 -5.00 -21.03 14.23
CA VAL A 196 -4.13 -20.29 13.32
C VAL A 196 -3.55 -21.25 12.28
N LEU A 197 -3.84 -21.02 11.00
CA LEU A 197 -3.30 -21.82 9.90
C LEU A 197 -2.02 -21.23 9.35
N ALA A 198 -1.94 -19.93 9.22
CA ALA A 198 -0.78 -19.24 8.68
C ALA A 198 -0.69 -17.81 9.21
N ILE A 199 0.53 -17.39 9.48
CA ILE A 199 0.89 -16.01 9.85
C ILE A 199 1.77 -15.47 8.73
N GLU A 200 1.50 -14.25 8.28
CA GLU A 200 2.31 -13.55 7.30
C GLU A 200 3.69 -13.22 7.88
N ALA A 201 4.72 -13.49 7.11
CA ALA A 201 6.09 -13.11 7.41
C ALA A 201 6.78 -12.58 6.14
N PHE A 202 8.03 -12.92 5.92
CA PHE A 202 8.84 -12.45 4.78
C PHE A 202 8.26 -12.82 3.41
N GLU A 203 7.51 -13.93 3.33
CA GLU A 203 6.88 -14.40 2.08
C GLU A 203 5.79 -13.46 1.54
N GLY A 204 5.22 -12.60 2.39
CA GLY A 204 4.14 -11.68 2.05
C GLY A 204 2.74 -12.30 1.99
N THR A 205 1.73 -11.44 1.91
CA THR A 205 0.31 -11.80 2.09
C THR A 205 -0.16 -12.91 1.16
N ASN A 206 0.14 -12.83 -0.14
CA ASN A 206 -0.43 -13.79 -1.10
C ASN A 206 0.16 -15.20 -0.94
N ALA A 207 1.47 -15.32 -0.74
CA ALA A 207 2.12 -16.61 -0.50
C ALA A 207 1.66 -17.23 0.84
N MET A 208 1.47 -16.43 1.88
CA MET A 208 0.89 -16.89 3.14
C MET A 208 -0.53 -17.44 2.96
N ILE A 209 -1.39 -16.76 2.18
CA ILE A 209 -2.74 -17.21 1.84
C ILE A 209 -2.70 -18.53 1.07
N GLU A 210 -1.84 -18.66 0.06
CA GLU A 210 -1.66 -19.90 -0.71
C GLU A 210 -1.21 -21.04 0.20
N ARG A 211 -0.24 -20.81 1.08
CA ARG A 211 0.22 -21.78 2.09
C ARG A 211 -0.91 -22.22 3.02
N ALA A 212 -1.73 -21.29 3.51
CA ALA A 212 -2.90 -21.63 4.32
C ALA A 212 -3.89 -22.53 3.57
N GLY A 213 -4.06 -22.33 2.27
CA GLY A 213 -4.94 -23.13 1.42
C GLY A 213 -4.52 -24.59 1.30
N THR A 214 -3.22 -24.90 1.41
CA THR A 214 -2.70 -26.29 1.31
C THR A 214 -3.21 -27.21 2.42
N PHE A 215 -3.67 -26.65 3.53
CA PHE A 215 -4.22 -27.43 4.65
C PHE A 215 -5.67 -27.90 4.42
N GLY A 216 -6.35 -27.45 3.37
CA GLY A 216 -7.72 -27.86 3.02
C GLY A 216 -8.78 -27.54 4.08
N ALA A 217 -8.50 -26.61 4.99
CA ALA A 217 -9.41 -26.23 6.06
C ALA A 217 -10.64 -25.48 5.52
N LYS A 218 -11.78 -25.63 6.20
CA LYS A 218 -13.04 -24.94 5.85
C LYS A 218 -13.29 -23.77 6.80
N ASN A 219 -14.17 -22.85 6.38
CA ASN A 219 -14.53 -21.65 7.16
C ASN A 219 -13.29 -20.84 7.57
N CYS A 220 -12.39 -20.64 6.63
CA CYS A 220 -11.19 -19.85 6.84
C CYS A 220 -11.49 -18.37 6.77
N LEU A 221 -10.89 -17.63 7.71
CA LEU A 221 -10.93 -16.18 7.79
C LEU A 221 -9.51 -15.63 7.63
N PHE A 222 -9.30 -14.78 6.64
CA PHE A 222 -8.12 -13.95 6.54
C PHE A 222 -8.33 -12.64 7.30
N VAL A 223 -7.42 -12.26 8.19
CA VAL A 223 -7.45 -10.98 8.91
C VAL A 223 -6.24 -10.16 8.51
N LYS A 224 -6.45 -8.88 8.19
CA LYS A 224 -5.38 -7.94 7.86
C LYS A 224 -5.57 -6.61 8.59
N LEU A 225 -4.46 -6.09 9.12
CA LEU A 225 -4.39 -4.77 9.76
C LEU A 225 -3.04 -4.10 9.47
N GLY A 226 -2.90 -2.83 9.81
CA GLY A 226 -1.61 -2.14 9.80
C GLY A 226 -0.85 -2.32 11.11
N LYS A 227 0.45 -2.06 11.10
CA LYS A 227 1.26 -1.99 12.32
C LYS A 227 0.83 -0.80 13.19
N PRO A 228 1.01 -0.85 14.53
CA PRO A 228 0.68 0.27 15.41
C PRO A 228 1.38 1.57 15.06
N ASP A 229 2.69 1.48 14.77
CA ASP A 229 3.56 2.63 14.48
C ASP A 229 3.96 2.70 13.00
N GLN A 230 3.04 2.31 12.11
CA GLN A 230 3.28 2.26 10.68
C GLN A 230 3.53 3.66 10.09
N ASP A 231 4.65 3.84 9.41
CA ASP A 231 4.90 5.08 8.68
C ASP A 231 4.07 5.12 7.39
N THR A 232 2.92 5.76 7.49
CA THR A 232 1.94 5.84 6.39
C THR A 232 2.40 6.71 5.22
N ARG A 233 3.56 7.35 5.30
CA ARG A 233 4.16 8.07 4.15
C ARG A 233 4.57 7.12 3.03
N PHE A 234 4.83 5.83 3.33
CA PHE A 234 5.29 4.85 2.33
C PHE A 234 4.81 3.41 2.58
N ASP A 235 4.31 3.10 3.78
CA ASP A 235 3.82 1.76 4.11
C ASP A 235 2.33 1.82 4.50
N VAL A 236 1.47 1.42 3.57
CA VAL A 236 0.02 1.35 3.78
C VAL A 236 -0.45 -0.07 3.47
N PRO A 237 -1.17 -0.73 4.39
CA PRO A 237 -1.69 -2.06 4.15
C PRO A 237 -2.74 -2.03 3.03
N VAL A 238 -2.54 -2.88 2.03
CA VAL A 238 -3.38 -2.95 0.84
C VAL A 238 -4.06 -4.31 0.74
N PHE A 239 -5.34 -4.30 0.33
CA PHE A 239 -6.10 -5.47 -0.10
C PHE A 239 -6.58 -5.24 -1.54
N GLY A 240 -6.09 -6.04 -2.49
CA GLY A 240 -6.38 -5.86 -3.90
C GLY A 240 -6.92 -7.13 -4.57
N LEU A 241 -7.18 -7.04 -5.88
CA LEU A 241 -7.69 -8.16 -6.68
C LEU A 241 -6.77 -9.39 -6.63
N HIS A 242 -5.44 -9.20 -6.59
CA HIS A 242 -4.50 -10.32 -6.47
C HIS A 242 -4.67 -11.09 -5.16
N THR A 243 -4.90 -10.39 -4.05
CA THR A 243 -5.17 -11.03 -2.75
C THR A 243 -6.52 -11.76 -2.77
N LEU A 244 -7.54 -11.16 -3.38
CA LEU A 244 -8.84 -11.80 -3.55
C LEU A 244 -8.73 -13.08 -4.42
N GLN A 245 -7.93 -13.05 -5.48
CA GLN A 245 -7.65 -14.22 -6.33
C GLN A 245 -6.91 -15.32 -5.57
N ALA A 246 -5.90 -14.95 -4.77
CA ALA A 246 -5.20 -15.91 -3.90
C ALA A 246 -6.15 -16.56 -2.90
N MET A 247 -7.04 -15.79 -2.26
CA MET A 247 -8.09 -16.32 -1.39
C MET A 247 -9.03 -17.27 -2.13
N THR A 248 -9.45 -16.93 -3.33
CA THR A 248 -10.33 -17.77 -4.16
C THR A 248 -9.67 -19.12 -4.43
N LYS A 249 -8.40 -19.14 -4.88
CA LYS A 249 -7.62 -20.35 -5.15
C LYS A 249 -7.41 -21.18 -3.89
N ALA A 250 -7.13 -20.53 -2.78
CA ALA A 250 -6.88 -21.16 -1.48
C ALA A 250 -8.17 -21.64 -0.77
N GLY A 251 -9.37 -21.34 -1.31
CA GLY A 251 -10.65 -21.70 -0.69
C GLY A 251 -10.98 -20.90 0.58
N ILE A 252 -10.37 -19.74 0.78
CA ILE A 252 -10.61 -18.85 1.93
C ILE A 252 -11.81 -17.97 1.63
N GLY A 253 -12.91 -18.20 2.33
CA GLY A 253 -14.22 -17.61 2.03
C GLY A 253 -14.51 -16.29 2.71
N SER A 254 -13.62 -15.77 3.58
CA SER A 254 -13.88 -14.56 4.34
C SER A 254 -12.61 -13.75 4.61
N ALA A 255 -12.74 -12.42 4.59
CA ALA A 255 -11.71 -11.47 5.00
C ALA A 255 -12.25 -10.47 6.03
N ALA A 256 -11.42 -10.13 7.02
CA ALA A 256 -11.64 -9.04 7.95
C ALA A 256 -10.48 -8.04 7.84
N LEU A 257 -10.80 -6.78 7.60
CA LEU A 257 -9.85 -5.72 7.30
C LEU A 257 -10.00 -4.58 8.32
N LYS A 258 -8.89 -4.05 8.83
CA LYS A 258 -8.92 -2.93 9.78
C LYS A 258 -9.46 -1.67 9.11
N CYS A 259 -10.58 -1.14 9.67
CA CYS A 259 -11.21 0.09 9.21
C CYS A 259 -10.25 1.28 9.28
N GLY A 260 -10.31 2.16 8.27
CA GLY A 260 -9.51 3.37 8.21
C GLY A 260 -8.00 3.14 8.03
N SER A 261 -7.54 1.87 7.99
CA SER A 261 -6.14 1.49 7.84
C SER A 261 -5.87 0.76 6.53
N VAL A 262 -6.65 -0.28 6.23
CA VAL A 262 -6.45 -1.10 5.03
C VAL A 262 -7.13 -0.46 3.82
N LEU A 263 -6.38 -0.24 2.74
CA LEU A 263 -6.90 0.21 1.45
C LEU A 263 -7.38 -0.97 0.61
N LEU A 264 -8.62 -0.87 0.10
CA LEU A 264 -9.16 -1.77 -0.91
C LEU A 264 -8.94 -1.14 -2.29
N LEU A 265 -7.91 -1.54 -3.01
CA LEU A 265 -7.59 -0.95 -4.31
C LEU A 265 -8.71 -1.20 -5.32
N ASP A 266 -9.24 -0.10 -5.91
CA ASP A 266 -10.44 -0.12 -6.76
C ASP A 266 -11.61 -0.80 -6.04
N LYS A 267 -11.93 -0.27 -4.85
CA LYS A 267 -12.92 -0.84 -3.91
C LYS A 267 -14.25 -1.24 -4.57
N PRO A 268 -14.87 -0.43 -5.47
CA PRO A 268 -16.10 -0.84 -6.13
C PRO A 268 -15.95 -2.12 -6.94
N LYS A 269 -14.91 -2.23 -7.77
CA LYS A 269 -14.62 -3.41 -8.59
C LYS A 269 -14.25 -4.61 -7.73
N LEU A 270 -13.44 -4.40 -6.70
CA LEU A 270 -13.04 -5.43 -5.74
C LEU A 270 -14.26 -6.06 -5.05
N LEU A 271 -15.22 -5.25 -4.60
CA LEU A 271 -16.42 -5.73 -3.93
C LEU A 271 -17.37 -6.48 -4.89
N ILE A 272 -17.43 -6.09 -6.17
CA ILE A 272 -18.17 -6.83 -7.20
C ILE A 272 -17.54 -8.23 -7.40
N GLU A 273 -16.22 -8.30 -7.54
CA GLU A 273 -15.51 -9.58 -7.70
C GLU A 273 -15.61 -10.45 -6.43
N ALA A 274 -15.56 -9.86 -5.25
CA ALA A 274 -15.75 -10.59 -4.00
C ALA A 274 -17.13 -11.26 -3.93
N LYS A 275 -18.21 -10.54 -4.32
CA LYS A 275 -19.56 -11.09 -4.41
C LYS A 275 -19.66 -12.23 -5.42
N LYS A 276 -19.06 -12.08 -6.59
CA LYS A 276 -19.03 -13.11 -7.66
C LYS A 276 -18.40 -14.41 -7.17
N HIS A 277 -17.30 -14.30 -6.41
CA HIS A 277 -16.61 -15.46 -5.81
C HIS A 277 -17.18 -15.88 -4.44
N ARG A 278 -18.26 -15.25 -3.97
CA ARG A 278 -18.89 -15.51 -2.68
C ARG A 278 -17.92 -15.39 -1.49
N ILE A 279 -16.96 -14.45 -1.59
CA ILE A 279 -16.04 -14.13 -0.49
C ILE A 279 -16.63 -12.98 0.32
N GLY A 280 -16.78 -13.22 1.62
CA GLY A 280 -17.20 -12.19 2.57
C GLY A 280 -16.07 -11.22 2.88
N ILE A 281 -16.36 -9.91 2.85
CA ILE A 281 -15.41 -8.88 3.27
C ILE A 281 -16.09 -8.01 4.31
N ARG A 282 -15.43 -7.83 5.45
CA ARG A 282 -15.89 -6.94 6.52
C ARG A 282 -14.77 -6.11 7.09
N GLY A 283 -15.14 -4.94 7.60
CA GLY A 283 -14.25 -4.12 8.42
C GLY A 283 -14.52 -4.26 9.91
N PHE A 284 -13.48 -4.01 10.72
CA PHE A 284 -13.49 -4.05 12.18
C PHE A 284 -12.68 -2.91 12.79
#